data_a1682c5b17c865f6ff9b6a0b0fc35d4b
#
_entry.id   a1682c5b17c865f6ff9b6a0b0fc35d4b
#
_cell.length_a   1.000
_cell.length_b   1.000
_cell.length_c   1.000
_cell.angle_alpha   90.00
_cell.angle_beta   90.00
_cell.angle_gamma   90.00
#
_symmetry.space_group_name_H-M   'P 1'
#
loop_
_entity.id
_entity.type
_entity.pdbx_description
1 polymer ?
#
loop_
_entity_poly.entity_id
_entity_poly.type
_entity_poly.pdbx_seq_one_letter_code
_entity_poly.pdbx_strand_id
1 'polypeptide(L)'
;RDEINNYPGLTEFGELREFPNWKEWWNNGRRYEEEGSKDAQGGYYTQDDIRELVAYAQERFITVIPEIEMPAHSEEVLTAYPELSCTHEPYKQADFCVGNEKTFEFLENVLTEVMELFPSEYIHIGGDEAGKASWPTCKLCQARMKKEGLKDVNELQSYLIHRIEVFLNAHGRKLLGWDEILEGGLAPNATVMSWRGTEGGMKAVDSG
;
A
#
# COMPACT_ATOMS: atom_id res chain seq x y z
N ARG A 1 7.03 -3.01 9.54
CA ARG A 1 5.98 -3.99 9.18
C ARG A 1 5.15 -4.29 10.38
N ASP A 2 3.85 -4.40 10.18
CA ASP A 2 2.87 -4.55 11.25
C ASP A 2 2.16 -5.89 11.08
N GLU A 3 1.84 -6.53 12.20
CA GLU A 3 1.06 -7.76 12.22
C GLU A 3 -0.37 -7.49 11.74
N ILE A 4 -0.82 -8.26 10.75
CA ILE A 4 -2.20 -8.26 10.25
C ILE A 4 -2.76 -9.67 10.46
N ASN A 5 -3.65 -9.82 11.42
CA ASN A 5 -4.15 -11.12 11.87
C ASN A 5 -4.86 -11.92 10.77
N ASN A 6 -5.57 -11.23 9.86
CA ASN A 6 -6.24 -11.87 8.74
C ASN A 6 -5.26 -12.35 7.66
N TYR A 7 -4.01 -11.89 7.68
CA TYR A 7 -3.01 -12.19 6.67
C TYR A 7 -1.63 -12.52 7.28
N PRO A 8 -1.51 -13.66 7.99
CA PRO A 8 -0.27 -14.03 8.69
C PRO A 8 0.93 -14.20 7.75
N GLY A 9 0.71 -14.55 6.49
CA GLY A 9 1.79 -14.63 5.50
C GLY A 9 2.57 -13.32 5.30
N LEU A 10 2.04 -12.16 5.71
CA LEU A 10 2.75 -10.89 5.63
C LEU A 10 3.93 -10.84 6.62
N THR A 11 3.80 -11.48 7.77
CA THR A 11 4.89 -11.59 8.75
C THR A 11 5.75 -12.83 8.51
N GLU A 12 5.17 -13.95 8.09
CA GLU A 12 5.90 -15.19 7.82
C GLU A 12 6.90 -15.08 6.66
N PHE A 13 6.56 -14.36 5.58
CA PHE A 13 7.38 -14.25 4.37
C PHE A 13 8.09 -12.91 4.20
N GLY A 14 7.55 -11.84 4.69
CA GLY A 14 8.01 -10.50 4.37
C GLY A 14 9.01 -9.91 5.36
N GLU A 15 9.21 -10.52 6.52
CA GLU A 15 9.90 -9.89 7.65
C GLU A 15 11.40 -10.10 7.68
N LEU A 16 11.89 -11.22 7.20
CA LEU A 16 13.28 -11.63 7.35
C LEU A 16 14.04 -11.61 6.03
N ARG A 17 15.31 -11.22 6.11
CA ARG A 17 16.24 -11.21 4.97
C ARG A 17 17.66 -11.48 5.45
N GLU A 18 18.49 -12.09 4.60
CA GLU A 18 19.86 -12.47 4.92
C GLU A 18 20.80 -11.26 5.11
N PHE A 19 20.59 -10.19 4.33
CA PHE A 19 21.54 -9.08 4.27
C PHE A 19 21.18 -7.95 5.25
N PRO A 20 22.19 -7.36 5.95
CA PRO A 20 21.97 -6.34 6.98
C PRO A 20 21.45 -5.02 6.45
N ASN A 21 21.62 -4.74 5.15
CA ASN A 21 21.11 -3.54 4.54
C ASN A 21 20.33 -3.83 3.26
N TRP A 22 19.36 -2.97 2.95
CA TRP A 22 18.44 -3.13 1.83
C TRP A 22 19.17 -3.14 0.47
N LYS A 23 20.28 -2.41 0.32
CA LYS A 23 21.04 -2.34 -0.93
C LYS A 23 21.73 -3.67 -1.28
N GLU A 24 22.29 -4.33 -0.29
CA GLU A 24 22.86 -5.66 -0.47
C GLU A 24 21.78 -6.69 -0.79
N TRP A 25 20.69 -6.68 -0.04
CA TRP A 25 19.52 -7.52 -0.30
C TRP A 25 18.98 -7.31 -1.71
N TRP A 26 18.79 -6.05 -2.13
CA TRP A 26 18.33 -5.70 -3.48
C TRP A 26 19.25 -6.25 -4.57
N ASN A 27 20.57 -6.09 -4.43
CA ASN A 27 21.54 -6.55 -5.41
C ASN A 27 21.69 -8.09 -5.45
N ASN A 28 21.28 -8.79 -4.42
CA ASN A 28 21.40 -10.25 -4.29
C ASN A 28 20.08 -11.00 -4.52
N GLY A 29 19.13 -10.41 -5.25
CA GLY A 29 17.94 -11.10 -5.74
C GLY A 29 16.68 -10.90 -4.90
N ARG A 30 16.73 -10.11 -3.85
CA ARG A 30 15.56 -9.68 -3.05
C ARG A 30 14.73 -10.84 -2.50
N ARG A 31 15.40 -11.87 -1.96
CA ARG A 31 14.72 -13.01 -1.34
C ARG A 31 14.44 -12.75 0.13
N TYR A 32 13.28 -13.21 0.57
CA TYR A 32 12.93 -13.26 1.98
C TYR A 32 13.33 -14.63 2.55
N GLU A 33 13.68 -14.64 3.85
CA GLU A 33 14.07 -15.83 4.57
C GLU A 33 12.95 -16.29 5.48
N GLU A 34 12.95 -17.59 5.77
CA GLU A 34 12.04 -18.19 6.76
C GLU A 34 12.52 -17.90 8.18
N GLU A 35 11.60 -17.89 9.14
CA GLU A 35 11.92 -17.73 10.55
C GLU A 35 12.89 -18.85 11.00
N GLY A 36 13.95 -18.45 11.73
CA GLY A 36 15.00 -19.37 12.18
C GLY A 36 16.08 -19.65 11.15
N SER A 37 16.02 -19.08 9.94
CA SER A 37 17.12 -19.15 8.98
C SER A 37 18.39 -18.52 9.54
N LYS A 38 19.53 -19.13 9.24
CA LYS A 38 20.83 -18.62 9.68
C LYS A 38 21.08 -17.24 9.07
N ASP A 39 21.56 -16.32 9.92
CA ASP A 39 21.89 -14.94 9.54
C ASP A 39 20.67 -14.09 9.05
N ALA A 40 19.44 -14.60 9.20
CA ALA A 40 18.24 -13.83 8.92
C ALA A 40 18.09 -12.61 9.86
N GLN A 41 17.77 -11.46 9.28
CA GLN A 41 17.62 -10.20 10.00
C GLN A 41 16.29 -9.55 9.63
N GLY A 42 15.62 -9.03 10.63
CA GLY A 42 14.33 -8.36 10.45
C GLY A 42 13.45 -8.52 11.67
N GLY A 43 12.17 -8.38 11.45
CA GLY A 43 11.13 -8.47 12.45
C GLY A 43 9.93 -7.62 12.06
N TYR A 44 8.91 -7.69 12.87
CA TYR A 44 7.67 -6.93 12.71
C TYR A 44 7.18 -6.42 14.08
N TYR A 45 6.31 -5.45 14.05
CA TYR A 45 5.59 -5.01 15.24
C TYR A 45 4.33 -5.85 15.41
N THR A 46 4.17 -6.46 16.58
CA THR A 46 2.90 -7.07 16.95
C THR A 46 1.82 -6.00 17.14
N GLN A 47 0.56 -6.39 17.10
CA GLN A 47 -0.52 -5.43 17.36
C GLN A 47 -0.43 -4.83 18.76
N ASP A 48 0.11 -5.56 19.73
CA ASP A 48 0.33 -5.04 21.09
C ASP A 48 1.46 -4.01 21.12
N ASP A 49 2.56 -4.22 20.40
CA ASP A 49 3.63 -3.23 20.25
C ASP A 49 3.08 -1.93 19.63
N ILE A 50 2.21 -2.05 18.61
CA ILE A 50 1.58 -0.89 17.98
C ILE A 50 0.68 -0.14 18.96
N ARG A 51 -0.15 -0.85 19.75
CA ARG A 51 -1.01 -0.24 20.77
C ARG A 51 -0.17 0.52 21.82
N GLU A 52 0.94 -0.05 22.27
CA GLU A 52 1.87 0.60 23.19
C GLU A 52 2.48 1.86 22.56
N LEU A 53 2.97 1.76 21.32
CA LEU A 53 3.55 2.88 20.58
C LEU A 53 2.55 4.03 20.40
N VAL A 54 1.32 3.70 19.99
CA VAL A 54 0.26 4.71 19.80
C VAL A 54 -0.10 5.37 21.12
N ALA A 55 -0.25 4.62 22.21
CA ALA A 55 -0.52 5.17 23.53
C ALA A 55 0.62 6.09 24.01
N TYR A 56 1.87 5.66 23.85
CA TYR A 56 3.04 6.46 24.18
C TYR A 56 3.11 7.79 23.42
N ALA A 57 2.77 7.76 22.13
CA ALA A 57 2.71 8.95 21.27
C ALA A 57 1.59 9.90 21.72
N GLN A 58 0.40 9.37 22.02
CA GLN A 58 -0.75 10.15 22.46
C GLN A 58 -0.48 10.94 23.75
N GLU A 59 0.21 10.33 24.73
CA GLU A 59 0.63 11.02 25.95
C GLU A 59 1.54 12.24 25.69
N ARG A 60 2.13 12.32 24.51
CA ARG A 60 3.04 13.38 24.05
C ARG A 60 2.43 14.28 22.98
N PHE A 61 1.11 14.17 22.79
CA PHE A 61 0.37 14.93 21.78
C PHE A 61 0.89 14.71 20.34
N ILE A 62 1.39 13.50 20.07
CA ILE A 62 1.85 13.07 18.74
C ILE A 62 0.80 12.16 18.14
N THR A 63 0.34 12.48 16.94
CA THR A 63 -0.53 11.60 16.15
C THR A 63 0.34 10.70 15.28
N VAL A 64 0.17 9.39 15.42
CA VAL A 64 0.80 8.40 14.53
C VAL A 64 -0.14 8.14 13.36
N ILE A 65 0.30 8.45 12.16
CA ILE A 65 -0.44 8.18 10.92
C ILE A 65 0.15 6.91 10.30
N PRO A 66 -0.63 5.84 10.15
CA PRO A 66 -0.15 4.63 9.48
C PRO A 66 -0.06 4.86 7.97
N GLU A 67 0.95 4.27 7.34
CA GLU A 67 1.11 4.24 5.88
C GLU A 67 1.02 2.80 5.39
N ILE A 68 0.04 2.54 4.52
CA ILE A 68 -0.22 1.25 3.90
C ILE A 68 -0.12 1.41 2.40
N GLU A 69 0.98 0.90 1.84
CA GLU A 69 1.35 1.10 0.45
C GLU A 69 0.40 0.45 -0.56
N MET A 70 -0.07 1.25 -1.50
CA MET A 70 -0.84 0.81 -2.67
C MET A 70 -0.83 1.88 -3.77
N PRO A 71 -0.82 1.53 -5.05
CA PRO A 71 -0.77 0.16 -5.60
C PRO A 71 0.63 -0.46 -5.62
N ALA A 72 1.70 0.35 -5.48
CA ALA A 72 3.10 -0.08 -5.56
C ALA A 72 3.73 -0.40 -4.20
N HIS A 73 5.04 -0.57 -4.17
CA HIS A 73 5.83 -0.91 -2.97
C HIS A 73 5.29 -2.12 -2.18
N SER A 74 4.63 -3.04 -2.87
CA SER A 74 3.93 -4.19 -2.28
C SER A 74 4.54 -5.53 -2.67
N GLU A 75 5.84 -5.59 -3.00
CA GLU A 75 6.51 -6.80 -3.45
C GLU A 75 6.47 -7.93 -2.42
N GLU A 76 6.61 -7.62 -1.14
CA GLU A 76 6.50 -8.59 -0.05
C GLU A 76 5.09 -9.17 0.05
N VAL A 77 4.07 -8.33 -0.06
CA VAL A 77 2.67 -8.78 -0.09
C VAL A 77 2.42 -9.69 -1.28
N LEU A 78 2.87 -9.28 -2.47
CA LEU A 78 2.67 -10.02 -3.72
C LEU A 78 3.57 -11.27 -3.82
N THR A 79 4.57 -11.39 -2.97
CA THR A 79 5.36 -12.61 -2.80
C THR A 79 4.63 -13.60 -1.91
N ALA A 80 4.01 -13.14 -0.81
CA ALA A 80 3.21 -13.96 0.08
C ALA A 80 1.85 -14.36 -0.53
N TYR A 81 1.23 -13.43 -1.28
CA TYR A 81 -0.09 -13.58 -1.91
C TYR A 81 -0.02 -13.27 -3.42
N PRO A 82 0.65 -14.10 -4.22
CA PRO A 82 0.91 -13.81 -5.63
C PRO A 82 -0.36 -13.70 -6.49
N GLU A 83 -1.48 -14.25 -6.05
CA GLU A 83 -2.79 -14.11 -6.71
C GLU A 83 -3.32 -12.69 -6.75
N LEU A 84 -2.76 -11.77 -5.95
CA LEU A 84 -3.10 -10.34 -5.95
C LEU A 84 -2.32 -9.56 -7.01
N SER A 85 -1.33 -10.18 -7.66
CA SER A 85 -0.57 -9.60 -8.76
C SER A 85 -1.16 -9.95 -10.13
N CYS A 86 -0.75 -9.24 -11.18
CA CYS A 86 -1.14 -9.57 -12.56
C CYS A 86 -0.43 -10.82 -13.09
N THR A 87 0.75 -11.12 -12.57
CA THR A 87 1.58 -12.26 -13.00
C THR A 87 1.21 -13.55 -12.29
N HIS A 88 0.63 -13.47 -11.11
CA HIS A 88 0.35 -14.59 -10.19
C HIS A 88 1.63 -15.37 -9.80
N GLU A 89 2.78 -14.69 -9.86
CA GLU A 89 4.08 -15.28 -9.52
C GLU A 89 4.77 -14.45 -8.46
N PRO A 90 5.35 -15.09 -7.41
CA PRO A 90 6.12 -14.35 -6.38
C PRO A 90 7.37 -13.71 -6.99
N TYR A 91 7.83 -12.61 -6.39
CA TYR A 91 9.02 -11.83 -6.79
C TYR A 91 8.99 -11.25 -8.23
N LYS A 92 7.84 -11.18 -8.87
CA LYS A 92 7.74 -10.71 -10.27
C LYS A 92 7.15 -9.32 -10.42
N GLN A 93 6.46 -8.85 -9.41
CA GLN A 93 5.70 -7.59 -9.51
C GLN A 93 5.62 -6.92 -8.15
N ALA A 94 5.69 -5.59 -8.14
CA ALA A 94 5.56 -4.77 -6.94
C ALA A 94 4.22 -4.02 -6.88
N ASP A 95 3.43 -4.04 -7.96
CA ASP A 95 2.14 -3.34 -8.06
C ASP A 95 0.99 -4.34 -7.97
N PHE A 96 -0.05 -4.04 -7.21
CA PHE A 96 -1.27 -4.83 -7.17
C PHE A 96 -1.98 -4.91 -8.54
N CYS A 97 -2.69 -6.01 -8.77
CA CYS A 97 -3.60 -6.15 -9.90
C CYS A 97 -4.92 -5.38 -9.62
N VAL A 98 -5.04 -4.17 -10.14
CA VAL A 98 -6.25 -3.33 -9.92
C VAL A 98 -7.49 -3.87 -10.61
N GLY A 99 -7.33 -4.76 -11.60
CA GLY A 99 -8.46 -5.47 -12.22
C GLY A 99 -9.07 -6.57 -11.37
N ASN A 100 -8.37 -7.05 -10.34
CA ASN A 100 -8.79 -8.15 -9.48
C ASN A 100 -9.59 -7.65 -8.27
N GLU A 101 -10.82 -8.12 -8.08
CA GLU A 101 -11.62 -7.74 -6.90
C GLU A 101 -11.00 -8.24 -5.58
N LYS A 102 -10.27 -9.35 -5.59
CA LYS A 102 -9.55 -9.83 -4.40
C LYS A 102 -8.52 -8.83 -3.88
N THR A 103 -7.96 -7.98 -4.75
CA THR A 103 -7.08 -6.89 -4.35
C THR A 103 -7.81 -5.91 -3.43
N PHE A 104 -9.02 -5.53 -3.77
CA PHE A 104 -9.82 -4.62 -2.94
C PHE A 104 -10.26 -5.27 -1.64
N GLU A 105 -10.71 -6.53 -1.69
CA GLU A 105 -11.05 -7.30 -0.49
C GLU A 105 -9.85 -7.39 0.47
N PHE A 106 -8.66 -7.68 -0.05
CA PHE A 106 -7.43 -7.70 0.73
C PHE A 106 -7.13 -6.33 1.36
N LEU A 107 -7.11 -5.27 0.56
CA LEU A 107 -6.79 -3.91 1.02
C LEU A 107 -7.81 -3.40 2.05
N GLU A 108 -9.09 -3.63 1.83
CA GLU A 108 -10.17 -3.25 2.75
C GLU A 108 -10.06 -3.99 4.08
N ASN A 109 -9.72 -5.28 4.07
CA ASN A 109 -9.49 -6.06 5.29
C ASN A 109 -8.27 -5.57 6.07
N VAL A 110 -7.14 -5.32 5.38
CA VAL A 110 -5.94 -4.75 6.02
C VAL A 110 -6.25 -3.38 6.63
N LEU A 111 -6.89 -2.49 5.87
CA LEU A 111 -7.25 -1.16 6.37
C LEU A 111 -8.21 -1.22 7.55
N THR A 112 -9.10 -2.20 7.61
CA THR A 112 -10.00 -2.41 8.76
C THR A 112 -9.19 -2.67 10.04
N GLU A 113 -8.24 -3.61 10.01
CA GLU A 113 -7.37 -3.88 11.17
C GLU A 113 -6.50 -2.68 11.53
N VAL A 114 -5.95 -1.98 10.53
CA VAL A 114 -5.15 -0.76 10.75
C VAL A 114 -5.98 0.33 11.43
N MET A 115 -7.21 0.55 11.02
CA MET A 115 -8.09 1.55 11.64
C MET A 115 -8.47 1.22 13.09
N GLU A 116 -8.46 -0.05 13.49
CA GLU A 116 -8.65 -0.47 14.88
C GLU A 116 -7.43 -0.16 15.76
N LEU A 117 -6.22 -0.18 15.17
CA LEU A 117 -4.96 0.05 15.89
C LEU A 117 -4.60 1.54 15.97
N PHE A 118 -4.90 2.30 14.92
CA PHE A 118 -4.51 3.70 14.79
C PHE A 118 -5.72 4.63 14.83
N PRO A 119 -5.84 5.50 15.86
CA PRO A 119 -6.97 6.43 15.98
C PRO A 119 -6.86 7.67 15.09
N SER A 120 -5.82 7.76 14.26
CA SER A 120 -5.58 8.88 13.36
C SER A 120 -6.78 9.14 12.43
N GLU A 121 -7.15 10.39 12.27
CA GLU A 121 -8.15 10.82 11.29
C GLU A 121 -7.71 10.47 9.85
N TYR A 122 -6.41 10.51 9.58
CA TYR A 122 -5.81 10.21 8.29
C TYR A 122 -5.23 8.80 8.25
N ILE A 123 -5.43 8.13 7.13
CA ILE A 123 -4.72 6.91 6.75
C ILE A 123 -3.94 7.24 5.49
N HIS A 124 -2.62 7.07 5.53
CA HIS A 124 -1.76 7.26 4.37
C HIS A 124 -1.72 5.98 3.54
N ILE A 125 -1.93 6.10 2.25
CA ILE A 125 -2.00 4.95 1.34
C ILE A 125 -0.78 4.83 0.42
N GLY A 126 0.26 5.63 0.62
CA GLY A 126 1.38 5.73 -0.31
C GLY A 126 0.95 6.38 -1.62
N GLY A 127 0.83 5.58 -2.66
CA GLY A 127 0.39 5.99 -3.98
C GLY A 127 1.53 6.34 -4.94
N ASP A 128 2.76 6.31 -4.44
CA ASP A 128 3.97 6.70 -5.16
C ASP A 128 4.57 5.56 -6.00
N GLU A 129 5.36 5.96 -6.97
CA GLU A 129 6.26 5.14 -7.79
C GLU A 129 5.63 3.89 -8.44
N ALA A 130 4.32 3.88 -8.68
CA ALA A 130 3.66 2.77 -9.35
C ALA A 130 4.16 2.58 -10.78
N GLY A 131 4.85 1.47 -11.03
CA GLY A 131 5.43 1.16 -12.34
C GLY A 131 4.41 0.83 -13.41
N LYS A 132 3.27 0.24 -13.04
CA LYS A 132 2.10 -0.05 -13.90
C LYS A 132 2.42 -0.94 -15.11
N ALA A 133 3.63 -1.52 -15.18
CA ALA A 133 4.14 -2.20 -16.38
C ALA A 133 3.31 -3.44 -16.79
N SER A 134 2.71 -4.13 -15.81
CA SER A 134 1.90 -5.32 -16.06
C SER A 134 0.45 -5.01 -16.43
N TRP A 135 -0.07 -3.83 -16.10
CA TRP A 135 -1.48 -3.49 -16.29
C TRP A 135 -1.93 -3.43 -17.75
N PRO A 136 -1.12 -2.91 -18.70
CA PRO A 136 -1.50 -2.88 -20.12
C PRO A 136 -1.75 -4.25 -20.73
N THR A 137 -1.10 -5.29 -20.23
CA THR A 137 -1.21 -6.66 -20.78
C THR A 137 -2.07 -7.58 -19.91
N CYS A 138 -2.42 -7.17 -18.69
CA CYS A 138 -3.24 -7.93 -17.76
C CYS A 138 -4.70 -7.93 -18.21
N LYS A 139 -5.27 -9.13 -18.44
CA LYS A 139 -6.66 -9.28 -18.88
C LYS A 139 -7.67 -8.69 -17.88
N LEU A 140 -7.41 -8.83 -16.57
CA LEU A 140 -8.30 -8.31 -15.54
C LEU A 140 -8.25 -6.78 -15.49
N CYS A 141 -7.05 -6.18 -15.55
CA CYS A 141 -6.90 -4.71 -15.61
C CYS A 141 -7.56 -4.13 -16.86
N GLN A 142 -7.37 -4.75 -18.03
CA GLN A 142 -8.00 -4.31 -19.27
C GLN A 142 -9.53 -4.45 -19.23
N ALA A 143 -10.04 -5.53 -18.65
CA ALA A 143 -11.48 -5.71 -18.45
C ALA A 143 -12.07 -4.65 -17.50
N ARG A 144 -11.35 -4.32 -16.42
CA ARG A 144 -11.72 -3.23 -15.49
C ARG A 144 -11.75 -1.90 -16.21
N MET A 145 -10.67 -1.56 -16.91
CA MET A 145 -10.60 -0.29 -17.66
C MET A 145 -11.76 -0.16 -18.65
N LYS A 146 -12.06 -1.22 -19.38
CA LYS A 146 -13.21 -1.21 -20.32
C LYS A 146 -14.56 -1.05 -19.60
N LYS A 147 -14.74 -1.75 -18.48
CA LYS A 147 -16.00 -1.71 -17.70
C LYS A 147 -16.26 -0.32 -17.13
N GLU A 148 -15.23 0.30 -16.59
CA GLU A 148 -15.32 1.60 -15.90
C GLU A 148 -15.10 2.80 -16.86
N GLY A 149 -14.81 2.55 -18.15
CA GLY A 149 -14.58 3.58 -19.16
C GLY A 149 -13.28 4.36 -19.00
N LEU A 150 -12.26 3.72 -18.39
CA LEU A 150 -10.96 4.34 -18.11
C LEU A 150 -10.10 4.33 -19.37
N LYS A 151 -9.40 5.44 -19.63
CA LYS A 151 -8.65 5.67 -20.88
C LYS A 151 -7.26 5.07 -20.84
N ASP A 152 -6.62 5.10 -19.68
CA ASP A 152 -5.23 4.68 -19.51
C ASP A 152 -4.96 4.11 -18.10
N VAL A 153 -3.73 3.68 -17.87
CA VAL A 153 -3.30 3.09 -16.59
C VAL A 153 -3.23 4.11 -15.46
N ASN A 154 -3.14 5.40 -15.73
CA ASN A 154 -3.18 6.44 -14.71
C ASN A 154 -4.61 6.60 -14.18
N GLU A 155 -5.61 6.58 -15.08
CA GLU A 155 -7.02 6.54 -14.66
C GLU A 155 -7.34 5.23 -13.91
N LEU A 156 -6.68 4.11 -14.23
CA LEU A 156 -6.83 2.87 -13.46
C LEU A 156 -6.25 2.99 -12.04
N GLN A 157 -5.12 3.68 -11.87
CA GLN A 157 -4.60 4.01 -10.54
C GLN A 157 -5.56 4.92 -9.78
N SER A 158 -6.04 5.98 -10.42
CA SER A 158 -7.04 6.89 -9.83
C SER A 158 -8.31 6.15 -9.40
N TYR A 159 -8.76 5.17 -10.18
CA TYR A 159 -9.88 4.31 -9.82
C TYR A 159 -9.64 3.53 -8.52
N LEU A 160 -8.44 2.95 -8.34
CA LEU A 160 -8.09 2.28 -7.08
C LEU A 160 -8.13 3.26 -5.91
N ILE A 161 -7.47 4.40 -6.05
CA ILE A 161 -7.40 5.43 -5.00
C ILE A 161 -8.80 5.90 -4.61
N HIS A 162 -9.67 6.17 -5.60
CA HIS A 162 -11.04 6.59 -5.35
C HIS A 162 -11.86 5.53 -4.61
N ARG A 163 -11.74 4.24 -4.97
CA ARG A 163 -12.43 3.17 -4.24
C ARG A 163 -11.98 3.08 -2.78
N ILE A 164 -10.69 3.21 -2.53
CA ILE A 164 -10.14 3.19 -1.17
C ILE A 164 -10.56 4.44 -0.39
N GLU A 165 -10.58 5.61 -1.03
CA GLU A 165 -11.11 6.82 -0.41
C GLU A 165 -12.55 6.65 0.05
N VAL A 166 -13.42 6.13 -0.82
CA VAL A 166 -14.84 5.87 -0.48
C VAL A 166 -14.93 4.91 0.71
N PHE A 167 -14.11 3.87 0.73
CA PHE A 167 -14.06 2.92 1.84
C PHE A 167 -13.62 3.61 3.15
N LEU A 168 -12.53 4.37 3.14
CA LEU A 168 -12.03 5.09 4.31
C LEU A 168 -13.03 6.12 4.82
N ASN A 169 -13.64 6.90 3.92
CA ASN A 169 -14.65 7.91 4.28
C ASN A 169 -15.90 7.27 4.92
N ALA A 170 -16.32 6.10 4.45
CA ALA A 170 -17.43 5.34 5.04
C ALA A 170 -17.12 4.90 6.49
N HIS A 171 -15.84 4.77 6.84
CA HIS A 171 -15.36 4.46 8.20
C HIS A 171 -14.94 5.71 9.00
N GLY A 172 -15.26 6.91 8.53
CA GLY A 172 -14.95 8.17 9.21
C GLY A 172 -13.47 8.56 9.18
N ARG A 173 -12.71 8.03 8.20
CA ARG A 173 -11.30 8.34 7.99
C ARG A 173 -11.09 9.12 6.70
N LYS A 174 -9.96 9.82 6.61
CA LYS A 174 -9.55 10.58 5.42
C LYS A 174 -8.35 9.90 4.76
N LEU A 175 -8.37 9.85 3.44
CA LEU A 175 -7.25 9.37 2.65
C LEU A 175 -6.18 10.46 2.57
N LEU A 176 -4.93 10.07 2.84
CA LEU A 176 -3.72 10.83 2.57
C LEU A 176 -2.84 10.02 1.62
N GLY A 177 -2.21 10.65 0.65
CA GLY A 177 -1.27 9.97 -0.25
C GLY A 177 -0.23 10.91 -0.81
N TRP A 178 0.86 10.34 -1.35
CA TRP A 178 1.89 11.10 -2.03
C TRP A 178 1.34 11.78 -3.28
N ASP A 179 2.03 12.78 -3.79
CA ASP A 179 1.52 13.62 -4.89
C ASP A 179 1.29 12.89 -6.22
N GLU A 180 1.72 11.64 -6.37
CA GLU A 180 1.36 10.76 -7.50
C GLU A 180 -0.12 10.36 -7.52
N ILE A 181 -0.86 10.51 -6.40
CA ILE A 181 -2.32 10.29 -6.40
C ILE A 181 -3.10 11.29 -7.26
N LEU A 182 -2.43 12.37 -7.68
CA LEU A 182 -2.97 13.33 -8.66
C LEU A 182 -3.02 12.76 -10.09
N GLU A 183 -2.25 11.69 -10.38
CA GLU A 183 -2.19 11.09 -11.71
C GLU A 183 -3.50 10.39 -12.07
N GLY A 184 -4.06 10.72 -13.24
CA GLY A 184 -5.33 10.15 -13.70
C GLY A 184 -6.59 10.78 -13.07
N GLY A 185 -6.43 11.75 -12.17
CA GLY A 185 -7.51 12.46 -11.49
C GLY A 185 -7.51 12.24 -9.98
N LEU A 186 -7.61 13.32 -9.23
CA LEU A 186 -7.65 13.29 -7.77
C LEU A 186 -9.01 12.80 -7.27
N ALA A 187 -9.02 11.94 -6.25
CA ALA A 187 -10.23 11.58 -5.51
C ALA A 187 -10.75 12.79 -4.72
N PRO A 188 -12.09 13.02 -4.63
CA PRO A 188 -12.66 14.30 -4.23
C PRO A 188 -12.31 14.80 -2.83
N ASN A 189 -12.06 13.89 -1.87
CA ASN A 189 -11.75 14.24 -0.49
C ASN A 189 -10.35 13.77 -0.08
N ALA A 190 -9.51 13.40 -1.04
CA ALA A 190 -8.14 12.96 -0.76
C ALA A 190 -7.26 14.15 -0.38
N THR A 191 -6.37 13.91 0.57
CA THR A 191 -5.33 14.86 0.96
C THR A 191 -4.02 14.47 0.29
N VAL A 192 -3.30 15.45 -0.27
CA VAL A 192 -2.05 15.24 -0.99
C VAL A 192 -0.87 15.65 -0.13
N MET A 193 0.09 14.73 0.04
CA MET A 193 1.40 15.02 0.63
C MET A 193 2.42 15.15 -0.50
N SER A 194 2.95 16.37 -0.70
CA SER A 194 3.90 16.63 -1.77
C SER A 194 5.33 16.35 -1.30
N TRP A 195 6.06 15.51 -2.04
CA TRP A 195 7.46 15.18 -1.75
C TRP A 195 8.41 15.52 -2.91
N ARG A 196 7.89 15.55 -4.13
CA ARG A 196 8.66 15.87 -5.34
C ARG A 196 8.83 17.38 -5.58
N GLY A 197 8.47 18.21 -4.62
CA GLY A 197 8.54 19.67 -4.69
C GLY A 197 7.18 20.35 -4.51
N THR A 198 7.07 21.64 -4.83
CA THR A 198 5.86 22.43 -4.58
C THR A 198 4.74 22.22 -5.61
N GLU A 199 5.06 21.64 -6.76
CA GLU A 199 4.09 21.48 -7.87
C GLU A 199 2.91 20.58 -7.50
N GLY A 200 3.15 19.51 -6.74
CA GLY A 200 2.10 18.61 -6.27
C GLY A 200 1.09 19.34 -5.38
N GLY A 201 1.57 20.13 -4.43
CA GLY A 201 0.72 20.94 -3.56
C GLY A 201 -0.07 22.00 -4.35
N MET A 202 0.54 22.65 -5.34
CA MET A 202 -0.15 23.62 -6.22
C MET A 202 -1.27 22.97 -7.02
N LYS A 203 -1.00 21.81 -7.63
CA LYS A 203 -2.02 21.05 -8.38
C LYS A 203 -3.16 20.57 -7.48
N ALA A 204 -2.86 20.16 -6.25
CA ALA A 204 -3.87 19.75 -5.29
C ALA A 204 -4.82 20.91 -4.96
N VAL A 205 -4.27 22.12 -4.69
CA VAL A 205 -5.07 23.34 -4.43
C VAL A 205 -5.94 23.71 -5.64
N ASP A 206 -5.41 23.59 -6.86
CA ASP A 206 -6.15 23.89 -8.09
C ASP A 206 -7.25 22.86 -8.38
N SER A 207 -7.17 21.69 -7.76
CA SER A 207 -8.15 20.60 -7.95
C SER A 207 -9.32 20.64 -6.94
N GLY A 208 -9.28 21.54 -5.95
CA GLY A 208 -10.32 21.72 -4.93
C GLY A 208 -9.93 21.20 -3.57
#